data_73517309637f9306f2075b9c9b2a7d51
#
_entry.id   73517309637f9306f2075b9c9b2a7d51
#
_cell.length_a   1.000
_cell.length_b   1.000
_cell.length_c   1.000
_cell.angle_alpha   90.00
_cell.angle_beta   90.00
_cell.angle_gamma   90.00
#
_symmetry.space_group_name_H-M   'P 1'
#
loop_
_entity.id
_entity.type
_entity.pdbx_description
1 polymer ?
#
loop_
_entity_poly.entity_id
_entity_poly.type
_entity_poly.pdbx_seq_one_letter_code
_entity_poly.pdbx_strand_id
1 'polypeptide(L)'
;MNTEALANSERPYQDGSYLEQNPDWHAYRSPWKVSQILKMLRRHQIAPASVVEIGSGAGEVLLQLQSNLDPSCELRGYEIAEHAVQLSLQRGNEKLHYFHGGVEDVRDNSCDLVLVLDVVEHVEDYRGFLRQVRNKGTFKLFHIPLDISVQSVLRTSSLRQRRTENFHLHFFTKDTALQALEETGYEVVDWFYTPGTVDFSDTWRKWLLNSFRKLCFAIRPDLTVRVLSGYQLMVLAK
;
A
#
# COMPACT_ATOMS: atom_id res chain seq x y z
N MET A 1 11.81 -6.10 -23.05
CA MET A 1 12.04 -6.17 -21.59
C MET A 1 12.37 -7.60 -21.25
N ASN A 2 13.38 -7.83 -20.42
CA ASN A 2 13.95 -9.17 -20.22
C ASN A 2 13.03 -9.94 -19.25
N THR A 3 12.38 -11.00 -19.73
CA THR A 3 11.47 -11.86 -18.93
C THR A 3 12.16 -12.48 -17.70
N GLU A 4 13.48 -12.64 -17.71
CA GLU A 4 14.27 -13.13 -16.56
C GLU A 4 14.37 -12.12 -15.40
N ALA A 5 14.34 -10.81 -15.70
CA ALA A 5 14.41 -9.76 -14.66
C ALA A 5 13.07 -9.63 -13.93
N LEU A 6 11.93 -9.72 -14.64
CA LEU A 6 10.59 -9.73 -14.04
C LEU A 6 10.41 -10.93 -13.11
N ALA A 7 10.86 -12.12 -13.54
CA ALA A 7 10.84 -13.34 -12.72
C ALA A 7 11.63 -13.20 -11.41
N ASN A 8 12.62 -12.30 -11.36
CA ASN A 8 13.48 -12.14 -10.18
C ASN A 8 12.88 -11.21 -9.11
N SER A 9 12.03 -10.26 -9.48
CA SER A 9 11.35 -9.34 -8.53
C SER A 9 10.16 -9.98 -7.83
N GLU A 10 9.45 -10.89 -8.48
CA GLU A 10 8.31 -11.62 -7.94
C GLU A 10 8.73 -12.88 -7.15
N ARG A 11 9.97 -13.33 -7.34
CA ARG A 11 10.49 -14.55 -6.74
C ARG A 11 10.26 -14.69 -5.24
N PRO A 12 10.46 -13.64 -4.39
CA PRO A 12 10.23 -13.75 -2.96
C PRO A 12 8.78 -14.07 -2.58
N TYR A 13 7.83 -13.68 -3.43
CA TYR A 13 6.40 -13.94 -3.25
C TYR A 13 6.00 -15.34 -3.72
N GLN A 14 6.76 -15.90 -4.68
CA GLN A 14 6.51 -17.23 -5.27
C GLN A 14 7.24 -18.34 -4.53
N ASP A 15 8.48 -18.11 -4.04
CA ASP A 15 9.31 -19.13 -3.40
C ASP A 15 9.09 -19.26 -1.87
N GLY A 16 8.21 -18.43 -1.31
CA GLY A 16 7.86 -18.45 0.11
C GLY A 16 8.78 -17.65 1.03
N SER A 17 9.88 -17.05 0.51
CA SER A 17 10.82 -16.28 1.35
C SER A 17 10.17 -15.03 1.96
N TYR A 18 9.18 -14.44 1.30
CA TYR A 18 8.40 -13.35 1.90
C TYR A 18 7.56 -13.84 3.08
N LEU A 19 6.92 -15.02 2.96
CA LEU A 19 6.11 -15.62 4.02
C LEU A 19 6.96 -15.96 5.26
N GLU A 20 8.19 -16.46 5.07
CA GLU A 20 9.10 -16.76 6.18
C GLU A 20 9.42 -15.51 7.02
N GLN A 21 9.58 -14.37 6.37
CA GLN A 21 9.86 -13.09 7.03
C GLN A 21 8.60 -12.37 7.54
N ASN A 22 7.45 -12.62 6.91
CA ASN A 22 6.18 -11.96 7.21
C ASN A 22 5.03 -12.98 7.31
N PRO A 23 5.03 -13.87 8.32
CA PRO A 23 4.12 -15.01 8.40
C PRO A 23 2.64 -14.64 8.50
N ASP A 24 2.31 -13.45 8.97
CA ASP A 24 0.96 -12.91 9.07
C ASP A 24 0.61 -11.92 7.94
N TRP A 25 1.49 -11.77 6.93
CA TRP A 25 1.29 -10.81 5.83
C TRP A 25 0.90 -9.41 6.33
N HIS A 26 1.45 -9.00 7.48
CA HIS A 26 1.15 -7.74 8.12
C HIS A 26 -0.35 -7.53 8.46
N ALA A 27 -1.12 -8.60 8.60
CA ALA A 27 -2.56 -8.55 8.88
C ALA A 27 -2.87 -7.71 10.13
N TYR A 28 -1.99 -7.69 11.13
CA TYR A 28 -2.16 -6.87 12.34
C TYR A 28 -2.24 -5.35 12.06
N ARG A 29 -1.80 -4.88 10.89
CA ARG A 29 -1.89 -3.47 10.46
C ARG A 29 -3.18 -3.14 9.73
N SER A 30 -3.96 -4.14 9.33
CA SER A 30 -5.15 -3.94 8.52
C SER A 30 -6.20 -3.02 9.16
N PRO A 31 -6.50 -3.08 10.49
CA PRO A 31 -7.44 -2.14 11.10
C PRO A 31 -7.00 -0.68 10.95
N TRP A 32 -5.70 -0.43 11.09
CA TRP A 32 -5.13 0.89 10.93
C TRP A 32 -5.21 1.35 9.46
N LYS A 33 -4.83 0.50 8.49
CA LYS A 33 -4.95 0.80 7.05
C LYS A 33 -6.40 1.12 6.68
N VAL A 34 -7.35 0.31 7.11
CA VAL A 34 -8.79 0.54 6.89
C VAL A 34 -9.23 1.89 7.44
N SER A 35 -8.77 2.28 8.63
CA SER A 35 -9.09 3.60 9.19
C SER A 35 -8.60 4.76 8.30
N GLN A 36 -7.43 4.62 7.65
CA GLN A 36 -6.89 5.62 6.73
C GLN A 36 -7.67 5.65 5.40
N ILE A 37 -8.06 4.48 4.87
CA ILE A 37 -8.92 4.37 3.68
C ILE A 37 -10.25 5.09 3.96
N LEU A 38 -10.94 4.72 5.02
CA LEU A 38 -12.22 5.32 5.40
C LEU A 38 -12.13 6.84 5.64
N LYS A 39 -11.01 7.32 6.21
CA LYS A 39 -10.75 8.75 6.36
C LYS A 39 -10.74 9.47 5.01
N MET A 40 -10.07 8.90 3.99
CA MET A 40 -10.03 9.47 2.64
C MET A 40 -11.41 9.43 1.99
N LEU A 41 -12.11 8.28 2.05
CA LEU A 41 -13.43 8.12 1.46
C LEU A 41 -14.44 9.11 2.06
N ARG A 42 -14.48 9.27 3.39
CA ARG A 42 -15.35 10.22 4.07
C ARG A 42 -15.05 11.68 3.70
N ARG A 43 -13.77 12.04 3.58
CA ARG A 43 -13.33 13.39 3.22
C ARG A 43 -13.83 13.81 1.84
N HIS A 44 -13.92 12.85 0.92
CA HIS A 44 -14.38 13.09 -0.46
C HIS A 44 -15.80 12.60 -0.72
N GLN A 45 -16.53 12.15 0.31
CA GLN A 45 -17.89 11.63 0.21
C GLN A 45 -18.02 10.52 -0.85
N ILE A 46 -16.98 9.67 -0.95
CA ILE A 46 -16.95 8.53 -1.86
C ILE A 46 -17.59 7.33 -1.15
N ALA A 47 -18.70 6.83 -1.73
CA ALA A 47 -19.38 5.61 -1.32
C ALA A 47 -19.32 4.60 -2.47
N PRO A 48 -18.26 3.77 -2.57
CA PRO A 48 -18.09 2.87 -3.69
C PRO A 48 -19.10 1.71 -3.61
N ALA A 49 -19.73 1.36 -4.73
CA ALA A 49 -20.51 0.15 -4.88
C ALA A 49 -19.63 -1.07 -5.23
N SER A 50 -18.40 -0.80 -5.65
CA SER A 50 -17.43 -1.84 -6.02
C SER A 50 -15.99 -1.42 -5.69
N VAL A 51 -15.23 -2.33 -5.07
CA VAL A 51 -13.83 -2.13 -4.69
C VAL A 51 -12.96 -3.26 -5.23
N VAL A 52 -11.82 -2.91 -5.78
CA VAL A 52 -10.78 -3.88 -6.17
C VAL A 52 -9.50 -3.53 -5.41
N GLU A 53 -8.87 -4.50 -4.77
CA GLU A 53 -7.53 -4.38 -4.20
C GLU A 53 -6.52 -5.17 -5.04
N ILE A 54 -5.47 -4.53 -5.50
CA ILE A 54 -4.35 -5.13 -6.21
C ILE A 54 -3.21 -5.29 -5.23
N GLY A 55 -2.72 -6.54 -5.06
CA GLY A 55 -1.80 -6.90 -3.98
C GLY A 55 -2.54 -7.05 -2.65
N SER A 56 -3.62 -7.86 -2.62
CA SER A 56 -4.49 -7.99 -1.45
C SER A 56 -3.88 -8.81 -0.30
N GLY A 57 -2.71 -9.43 -0.51
CA GLY A 57 -2.05 -10.28 0.46
C GLY A 57 -2.99 -11.35 1.02
N ALA A 58 -2.98 -11.53 2.34
CA ALA A 58 -3.87 -12.48 3.01
C ALA A 58 -5.35 -12.04 3.07
N GLY A 59 -5.74 -10.90 2.46
CA GLY A 59 -7.13 -10.48 2.30
C GLY A 59 -7.75 -9.74 3.50
N GLU A 60 -6.99 -9.44 4.53
CA GLU A 60 -7.52 -8.87 5.79
C GLU A 60 -8.05 -7.44 5.63
N VAL A 61 -7.46 -6.63 4.74
CA VAL A 61 -7.90 -5.25 4.52
C VAL A 61 -9.31 -5.23 3.94
N LEU A 62 -9.58 -6.00 2.89
CA LEU A 62 -10.92 -6.06 2.28
C LEU A 62 -11.95 -6.65 3.22
N LEU A 63 -11.59 -7.69 4.00
CA LEU A 63 -12.49 -8.28 4.99
C LEU A 63 -12.96 -7.25 6.02
N GLN A 64 -12.04 -6.46 6.55
CA GLN A 64 -12.37 -5.42 7.53
C GLN A 64 -13.05 -4.21 6.88
N LEU A 65 -12.68 -3.86 5.64
CA LEU A 65 -13.31 -2.76 4.91
C LEU A 65 -14.77 -3.07 4.60
N GLN A 66 -15.11 -4.31 4.27
CA GLN A 66 -16.47 -4.78 4.00
C GLN A 66 -17.43 -4.40 5.14
N SER A 67 -17.01 -4.56 6.38
CA SER A 67 -17.85 -4.23 7.54
C SER A 67 -18.12 -2.73 7.73
N ASN A 68 -17.45 -1.86 6.95
CA ASN A 68 -17.51 -0.41 7.05
C ASN A 68 -18.09 0.27 5.81
N LEU A 69 -18.39 -0.50 4.76
CA LEU A 69 -19.01 -0.03 3.52
C LEU A 69 -20.48 -0.43 3.48
N ASP A 70 -21.18 0.01 2.44
CA ASP A 70 -22.55 -0.46 2.17
C ASP A 70 -22.57 -1.99 2.03
N PRO A 71 -23.51 -2.71 2.66
CA PRO A 71 -23.58 -4.18 2.57
C PRO A 71 -23.75 -4.71 1.13
N SER A 72 -24.21 -3.89 0.18
CA SER A 72 -24.29 -4.25 -1.23
C SER A 72 -22.99 -4.10 -1.99
N CYS A 73 -21.97 -3.46 -1.40
CA CYS A 73 -20.67 -3.24 -2.03
C CYS A 73 -19.96 -4.56 -2.35
N GLU A 74 -19.51 -4.70 -3.59
CA GLU A 74 -18.76 -5.87 -4.05
C GLU A 74 -17.26 -5.61 -3.92
N LEU A 75 -16.55 -6.53 -3.27
CA LEU A 75 -15.13 -6.43 -3.03
C LEU A 75 -14.37 -7.58 -3.71
N ARG A 76 -13.29 -7.25 -4.41
CA ARG A 76 -12.45 -8.23 -5.10
C ARG A 76 -10.98 -7.95 -4.78
N GLY A 77 -10.25 -8.97 -4.32
CA GLY A 77 -8.80 -8.93 -4.08
C GLY A 77 -8.06 -9.74 -5.14
N TYR A 78 -6.98 -9.20 -5.66
CA TYR A 78 -6.05 -9.87 -6.56
C TYR A 78 -4.67 -9.94 -5.92
N GLU A 79 -4.07 -11.13 -5.92
CA GLU A 79 -2.78 -11.38 -5.29
C GLU A 79 -1.98 -12.39 -6.13
N ILE A 80 -0.69 -12.11 -6.34
CA ILE A 80 0.21 -12.95 -7.14
C ILE A 80 0.86 -14.08 -6.31
N ALA A 81 0.92 -13.91 -4.98
CA ALA A 81 1.51 -14.90 -4.09
C ALA A 81 0.49 -16.00 -3.74
N GLU A 82 0.71 -17.21 -4.25
CA GLU A 82 -0.23 -18.32 -4.07
C GLU A 82 -0.54 -18.61 -2.59
N HIS A 83 0.47 -18.59 -1.71
CA HIS A 83 0.26 -18.80 -0.28
C HIS A 83 -0.67 -17.76 0.37
N ALA A 84 -0.56 -16.49 -0.04
CA ALA A 84 -1.44 -15.43 0.45
C ALA A 84 -2.86 -15.61 -0.08
N VAL A 85 -3.01 -16.00 -1.34
CA VAL A 85 -4.31 -16.33 -1.94
C VAL A 85 -5.00 -17.46 -1.17
N GLN A 86 -4.30 -18.52 -0.80
CA GLN A 86 -4.89 -19.61 0.00
C GLN A 86 -5.41 -19.13 1.37
N LEU A 87 -4.74 -18.17 1.99
CA LEU A 87 -5.22 -17.55 3.24
C LEU A 87 -6.43 -16.64 2.99
N SER A 88 -6.43 -15.86 1.91
CA SER A 88 -7.50 -14.92 1.58
C SER A 88 -8.78 -15.64 1.15
N LEU A 89 -8.68 -16.76 0.45
CA LEU A 89 -9.85 -17.57 0.03
C LEU A 89 -10.70 -18.02 1.23
N GLN A 90 -10.10 -18.27 2.39
CA GLN A 90 -10.83 -18.63 3.61
C GLN A 90 -11.68 -17.48 4.19
N ARG A 91 -11.45 -16.25 3.74
CA ARG A 91 -12.15 -15.02 4.14
C ARG A 91 -13.24 -14.60 3.16
N GLY A 92 -13.30 -15.25 1.99
CA GLY A 92 -14.28 -14.96 0.96
C GLY A 92 -15.71 -15.24 1.40
N ASN A 93 -16.66 -14.49 0.82
CA ASN A 93 -18.11 -14.67 1.00
C ASN A 93 -18.86 -14.18 -0.23
N GLU A 94 -20.21 -14.09 -0.18
CA GLU A 94 -21.05 -13.73 -1.32
C GLU A 94 -20.70 -12.36 -1.97
N LYS A 95 -20.06 -11.45 -1.22
CA LYS A 95 -19.72 -10.09 -1.68
C LYS A 95 -18.21 -9.81 -1.64
N LEU A 96 -17.42 -10.75 -1.18
CA LEU A 96 -15.98 -10.62 -1.05
C LEU A 96 -15.30 -11.82 -1.72
N HIS A 97 -14.59 -11.57 -2.80
CA HIS A 97 -13.93 -12.60 -3.60
C HIS A 97 -12.44 -12.32 -3.73
N TYR A 98 -11.64 -13.38 -3.73
CA TYR A 98 -10.19 -13.30 -3.93
C TYR A 98 -9.77 -14.15 -5.13
N PHE A 99 -8.79 -13.65 -5.87
CA PHE A 99 -8.28 -14.26 -7.10
C PHE A 99 -6.76 -14.31 -7.08
N HIS A 100 -6.21 -15.42 -7.57
CA HIS A 100 -4.79 -15.48 -7.90
C HIS A 100 -4.59 -14.75 -9.22
N GLY A 101 -3.80 -13.66 -9.19
CA GLY A 101 -3.54 -12.85 -10.37
C GLY A 101 -3.02 -11.46 -10.04
N GLY A 102 -2.64 -10.73 -11.07
CA GLY A 102 -2.10 -9.38 -11.00
C GLY A 102 -3.05 -8.31 -11.55
N VAL A 103 -2.46 -7.13 -11.81
CA VAL A 103 -3.19 -6.00 -12.40
C VAL A 103 -3.77 -6.32 -13.78
N GLU A 104 -3.12 -7.19 -14.54
CA GLU A 104 -3.53 -7.65 -15.87
C GLU A 104 -4.85 -8.42 -15.86
N ASP A 105 -5.16 -9.13 -14.77
CA ASP A 105 -6.38 -9.92 -14.61
C ASP A 105 -7.59 -9.07 -14.21
N VAL A 106 -7.36 -7.84 -13.76
CA VAL A 106 -8.41 -6.88 -13.43
C VAL A 106 -8.96 -6.25 -14.73
N ARG A 107 -10.27 -6.33 -14.96
CA ARG A 107 -10.90 -5.71 -16.13
C ARG A 107 -10.84 -4.19 -16.05
N ASP A 108 -10.67 -3.52 -17.18
CA ASP A 108 -10.71 -2.08 -17.26
C ASP A 108 -12.09 -1.52 -16.89
N ASN A 109 -12.08 -0.38 -16.18
CA ASN A 109 -13.30 0.30 -15.70
C ASN A 109 -14.29 -0.62 -14.98
N SER A 110 -13.79 -1.61 -14.24
CA SER A 110 -14.60 -2.65 -13.61
C SER A 110 -15.05 -2.33 -12.19
N CYS A 111 -14.61 -1.18 -11.60
CA CYS A 111 -14.97 -0.81 -10.23
C CYS A 111 -14.95 0.70 -10.01
N ASP A 112 -15.55 1.12 -8.89
CA ASP A 112 -15.56 2.52 -8.47
C ASP A 112 -14.24 2.91 -7.80
N LEU A 113 -13.63 2.00 -7.05
CA LEU A 113 -12.42 2.23 -6.29
C LEU A 113 -11.40 1.09 -6.47
N VAL A 114 -10.18 1.46 -6.83
CA VAL A 114 -9.02 0.56 -6.81
C VAL A 114 -8.14 0.91 -5.62
N LEU A 115 -7.75 -0.08 -4.83
CA LEU A 115 -6.78 0.03 -3.74
C LEU A 115 -5.44 -0.56 -4.19
N VAL A 116 -4.35 0.17 -3.96
CA VAL A 116 -2.96 -0.25 -4.18
C VAL A 116 -2.17 0.13 -2.94
N LEU A 117 -2.04 -0.80 -2.00
CA LEU A 117 -1.57 -0.52 -0.65
C LEU A 117 -0.24 -1.21 -0.37
N ASP A 118 0.84 -0.43 -0.36
CA ASP A 118 2.22 -0.92 -0.17
C ASP A 118 2.59 -1.98 -1.24
N VAL A 119 2.38 -1.66 -2.53
CA VAL A 119 2.67 -2.50 -3.69
C VAL A 119 3.68 -1.85 -4.63
N VAL A 120 3.54 -0.55 -4.90
CA VAL A 120 4.29 0.18 -5.93
C VAL A 120 5.81 0.05 -5.74
N GLU A 121 6.27 0.03 -4.49
CA GLU A 121 7.68 -0.10 -4.11
C GLU A 121 8.28 -1.47 -4.43
N HIS A 122 7.45 -2.48 -4.64
CA HIS A 122 7.85 -3.87 -4.92
C HIS A 122 7.88 -4.21 -6.41
N VAL A 123 7.21 -3.42 -7.25
CA VAL A 123 7.07 -3.70 -8.68
C VAL A 123 8.26 -3.15 -9.45
N GLU A 124 8.98 -4.00 -10.21
CA GLU A 124 10.18 -3.59 -10.94
C GLU A 124 9.90 -2.47 -11.95
N ASP A 125 8.93 -2.65 -12.87
CA ASP A 125 8.40 -1.59 -13.73
C ASP A 125 7.17 -0.94 -13.09
N TYR A 126 7.38 -0.24 -11.97
CA TYR A 126 6.27 0.42 -11.28
C TYR A 126 5.56 1.47 -12.14
N ARG A 127 6.24 2.08 -13.12
CA ARG A 127 5.60 3.04 -14.03
C ARG A 127 4.66 2.36 -15.01
N GLY A 128 5.06 1.21 -15.56
CA GLY A 128 4.20 0.35 -16.38
C GLY A 128 2.99 -0.15 -15.62
N PHE A 129 3.21 -0.62 -14.39
CA PHE A 129 2.16 -1.03 -13.46
C PHE A 129 1.17 0.11 -13.16
N LEU A 130 1.64 1.31 -12.83
CA LEU A 130 0.78 2.47 -12.59
C LEU A 130 -0.08 2.79 -13.83
N ARG A 131 0.49 2.75 -15.06
CA ARG A 131 -0.30 2.95 -16.28
C ARG A 131 -1.39 1.90 -16.49
N GLN A 132 -1.15 0.64 -16.10
CA GLN A 132 -2.17 -0.41 -16.14
C GLN A 132 -3.26 -0.18 -15.11
N VAL A 133 -2.91 0.11 -13.85
CA VAL A 133 -3.85 0.39 -12.76
C VAL A 133 -4.77 1.56 -13.11
N ARG A 134 -4.27 2.57 -13.85
CA ARG A 134 -5.05 3.76 -14.20
C ARG A 134 -6.38 3.46 -14.86
N ASN A 135 -6.44 2.41 -15.66
CA ASN A 135 -7.63 2.06 -16.43
C ASN A 135 -8.61 1.14 -15.66
N LYS A 136 -8.32 0.72 -14.42
CA LYS A 136 -9.08 -0.35 -13.74
C LYS A 136 -10.34 0.14 -13.04
N GLY A 137 -10.41 1.40 -12.64
CA GLY A 137 -11.59 1.94 -11.96
C GLY A 137 -11.64 3.47 -11.99
N THR A 138 -12.69 4.05 -11.38
CA THR A 138 -12.91 5.50 -11.37
C THR A 138 -11.92 6.22 -10.45
N PHE A 139 -11.83 5.77 -9.19
CA PHE A 139 -10.89 6.29 -8.21
C PHE A 139 -9.80 5.25 -7.91
N LYS A 140 -8.59 5.74 -7.62
CA LYS A 140 -7.47 4.92 -7.17
C LYS A 140 -6.97 5.48 -5.85
N LEU A 141 -6.81 4.61 -4.88
CA LEU A 141 -6.26 4.95 -3.58
C LEU A 141 -4.94 4.22 -3.39
N PHE A 142 -3.87 4.98 -3.40
CA PHE A 142 -2.51 4.48 -3.20
C PHE A 142 -2.07 4.69 -1.76
N HIS A 143 -1.36 3.72 -1.21
CA HIS A 143 -0.60 3.87 0.03
C HIS A 143 0.86 3.53 -0.26
N ILE A 144 1.75 4.52 -0.11
CA ILE A 144 3.15 4.43 -0.56
C ILE A 144 4.08 4.76 0.60
N PRO A 145 5.04 3.90 0.96
CA PRO A 145 6.01 4.18 2.00
C PRO A 145 6.98 5.28 1.57
N LEU A 146 7.28 6.21 2.50
CA LEU A 146 8.23 7.28 2.29
C LEU A 146 9.56 6.90 2.93
N ASP A 147 10.33 6.09 2.23
CA ASP A 147 11.57 5.52 2.76
C ASP A 147 12.75 6.48 2.74
N ILE A 148 12.71 7.51 1.86
CA ILE A 148 13.76 8.51 1.74
C ILE A 148 13.49 9.68 2.69
N SER A 149 14.35 9.83 3.68
CA SER A 149 14.41 10.98 4.60
C SER A 149 15.87 11.27 4.93
N VAL A 150 16.16 12.43 5.49
CA VAL A 150 17.53 12.74 5.99
C VAL A 150 17.99 11.64 6.95
N GLN A 151 17.12 11.21 7.86
CA GLN A 151 17.44 10.16 8.83
C GLN A 151 17.75 8.82 8.16
N SER A 152 17.00 8.40 7.14
CA SER A 152 17.22 7.11 6.48
C SER A 152 18.49 7.12 5.63
N VAL A 153 18.80 8.25 4.96
CA VAL A 153 20.01 8.39 4.13
C VAL A 153 21.29 8.44 5.00
N LEU A 154 21.24 9.11 6.15
CA LEU A 154 22.39 9.16 7.07
C LEU A 154 22.62 7.81 7.79
N ARG A 155 21.60 6.96 7.88
CA ARG A 155 21.73 5.60 8.43
C ARG A 155 21.96 4.61 7.31
N THR A 156 23.21 4.32 6.99
CA THR A 156 23.64 3.47 5.86
C THR A 156 22.92 2.10 5.81
N SER A 157 22.51 1.56 6.96
CA SER A 157 21.79 0.29 7.05
C SER A 157 20.29 0.39 6.72
N SER A 158 19.67 1.57 6.84
CA SER A 158 18.20 1.71 6.81
C SER A 158 17.59 1.34 5.45
N LEU A 159 18.07 1.94 4.35
CA LEU A 159 17.57 1.64 3.00
C LEU A 159 17.97 0.23 2.55
N ARG A 160 19.19 -0.22 2.93
CA ARG A 160 19.62 -1.59 2.65
C ARG A 160 18.70 -2.60 3.35
N GLN A 161 18.35 -2.37 4.61
CA GLN A 161 17.42 -3.20 5.36
C GLN A 161 16.04 -3.26 4.69
N ARG A 162 15.51 -2.11 4.22
CA ARG A 162 14.27 -2.08 3.43
C ARG A 162 14.36 -2.95 2.18
N ARG A 163 15.49 -2.93 1.49
CA ARG A 163 15.72 -3.76 0.32
C ARG A 163 15.78 -5.25 0.65
N THR A 164 16.43 -5.64 1.73
CA THR A 164 16.70 -7.06 2.06
C THR A 164 15.59 -7.72 2.88
N GLU A 165 14.92 -6.97 3.79
CA GLU A 165 13.91 -7.53 4.69
C GLU A 165 12.47 -7.28 4.19
N ASN A 166 12.24 -6.10 3.57
CA ASN A 166 10.91 -5.76 3.06
C ASN A 166 10.80 -5.92 1.54
N PHE A 167 11.89 -6.23 0.84
CA PHE A 167 11.94 -6.38 -0.62
C PHE A 167 11.54 -5.12 -1.41
N HIS A 168 11.73 -3.92 -0.83
CA HIS A 168 11.47 -2.68 -1.55
C HIS A 168 12.49 -2.50 -2.68
N LEU A 169 12.04 -2.48 -3.92
CA LEU A 169 12.85 -2.22 -5.10
C LEU A 169 13.04 -0.72 -5.32
N HIS A 170 12.03 0.05 -4.95
CA HIS A 170 11.99 1.50 -5.11
C HIS A 170 11.77 2.20 -3.77
N PHE A 171 12.35 3.38 -3.64
CA PHE A 171 12.25 4.22 -2.45
C PHE A 171 11.70 5.58 -2.84
N PHE A 172 10.72 6.08 -2.10
CA PHE A 172 10.03 7.31 -2.43
C PHE A 172 10.22 8.38 -1.35
N THR A 173 10.24 9.64 -1.81
CA THR A 173 9.79 10.81 -1.05
C THR A 173 8.36 11.13 -1.43
N LYS A 174 7.69 12.03 -0.70
CA LYS A 174 6.36 12.52 -1.14
C LYS A 174 6.39 13.05 -2.58
N ASP A 175 7.39 13.90 -2.88
CA ASP A 175 7.43 14.58 -4.17
C ASP A 175 7.66 13.58 -5.32
N THR A 176 8.55 12.61 -5.15
CA THR A 176 8.79 11.58 -6.18
C THR A 176 7.62 10.61 -6.35
N ALA A 177 6.87 10.33 -5.27
CA ALA A 177 5.67 9.51 -5.34
C ALA A 177 4.54 10.23 -6.11
N LEU A 178 4.26 11.50 -5.78
CA LEU A 178 3.27 12.30 -6.48
C LEU A 178 3.65 12.52 -7.95
N GLN A 179 4.91 12.86 -8.23
CA GLN A 179 5.41 13.02 -9.59
C GLN A 179 5.28 11.73 -10.41
N ALA A 180 5.55 10.55 -9.81
CA ALA A 180 5.39 9.28 -10.50
C ALA A 180 3.92 9.02 -10.92
N LEU A 181 2.96 9.39 -10.08
CA LEU A 181 1.54 9.30 -10.41
C LEU A 181 1.19 10.28 -11.54
N GLU A 182 1.57 11.55 -11.43
CA GLU A 182 1.31 12.57 -12.46
C GLU A 182 1.92 12.19 -13.81
N GLU A 183 3.18 11.75 -13.85
CA GLU A 183 3.88 11.31 -15.08
C GLU A 183 3.28 10.05 -15.72
N THR A 184 2.56 9.24 -14.92
CA THR A 184 1.83 8.06 -15.43
C THR A 184 0.38 8.37 -15.78
N GLY A 185 -0.02 9.63 -15.70
CA GLY A 185 -1.27 10.18 -16.22
C GLY A 185 -2.42 10.24 -15.20
N TYR A 186 -2.12 10.20 -13.91
CA TYR A 186 -3.12 10.40 -12.86
C TYR A 186 -3.36 11.88 -12.58
N GLU A 187 -4.60 12.21 -12.30
CA GLU A 187 -5.01 13.44 -11.62
C GLU A 187 -5.01 13.17 -10.11
N VAL A 188 -4.05 13.72 -9.38
CA VAL A 188 -4.02 13.64 -7.92
C VAL A 188 -5.11 14.55 -7.34
N VAL A 189 -6.12 13.94 -6.72
CA VAL A 189 -7.26 14.64 -6.14
C VAL A 189 -6.93 15.15 -4.72
N ASP A 190 -6.30 14.30 -3.91
CA ASP A 190 -5.94 14.61 -2.53
C ASP A 190 -4.88 13.66 -2.00
N TRP A 191 -4.19 14.08 -0.96
CA TRP A 191 -3.24 13.23 -0.25
C TRP A 191 -3.09 13.67 1.21
N PHE A 192 -2.63 12.75 2.05
CA PHE A 192 -2.16 13.06 3.40
C PHE A 192 -1.10 12.07 3.85
N TYR A 193 -0.27 12.52 4.80
CA TYR A 193 0.68 11.63 5.44
C TYR A 193 -0.01 10.71 6.44
N THR A 194 0.43 9.45 6.46
CA THR A 194 0.05 8.47 7.46
C THR A 194 1.24 8.13 8.35
N PRO A 195 1.06 8.07 9.68
CA PRO A 195 2.16 7.82 10.61
C PRO A 195 2.51 6.33 10.71
N GLY A 196 2.82 5.68 9.60
CA GLY A 196 3.17 4.28 9.42
C GLY A 196 3.74 3.59 10.67
N THR A 197 5.06 3.52 10.79
CA THR A 197 5.73 2.90 11.96
C THR A 197 5.68 3.76 13.24
N VAL A 198 5.31 5.04 13.13
CA VAL A 198 5.26 5.97 14.27
C VAL A 198 4.12 5.64 15.24
N ASP A 199 3.04 5.01 14.74
CA ASP A 199 1.92 4.60 15.57
C ASP A 199 2.13 3.26 16.28
N PHE A 200 3.16 2.50 15.87
CA PHE A 200 3.44 1.17 16.44
C PHE A 200 4.73 1.24 17.29
N SER A 201 4.57 1.27 18.61
CA SER A 201 5.68 1.33 19.57
C SER A 201 5.67 0.11 20.47
N ASP A 202 6.64 -0.75 20.31
CA ASP A 202 6.85 -2.00 21.06
C ASP A 202 7.82 -1.82 22.25
N THR A 203 8.49 -0.64 22.37
CA THR A 203 9.40 -0.34 23.46
C THR A 203 9.23 1.11 23.95
N TRP A 204 9.56 1.37 25.24
CA TRP A 204 9.48 2.72 25.82
C TRP A 204 10.39 3.74 25.12
N ARG A 205 11.55 3.30 24.59
CA ARG A 205 12.45 4.15 23.82
C ARG A 205 11.83 4.57 22.48
N LYS A 206 11.20 3.63 21.79
CA LYS A 206 10.45 3.92 20.57
C LYS A 206 9.24 4.82 20.86
N TRP A 207 8.56 4.62 21.98
CA TRP A 207 7.47 5.48 22.41
C TRP A 207 7.91 6.94 22.59
N LEU A 208 9.03 7.19 23.27
CA LEU A 208 9.59 8.55 23.44
C LEU A 208 9.96 9.19 22.10
N LEU A 209 10.66 8.44 21.22
CA LEU A 209 11.04 8.92 19.90
C LEU A 209 9.81 9.21 19.04
N ASN A 210 8.81 8.35 19.11
CA ASN A 210 7.57 8.53 18.33
C ASN A 210 6.73 9.68 18.88
N SER A 211 6.73 9.93 20.19
CA SER A 211 6.08 11.10 20.80
C SER A 211 6.73 12.41 20.32
N PHE A 212 8.06 12.45 20.26
CA PHE A 212 8.80 13.58 19.68
C PHE A 212 8.47 13.76 18.18
N ARG A 213 8.44 12.68 17.41
CA ARG A 213 8.04 12.72 15.99
C ARG A 213 6.63 13.27 15.80
N LYS A 214 5.68 12.81 16.62
CA LYS A 214 4.29 13.29 16.59
C LYS A 214 4.20 14.79 16.89
N LEU A 215 4.98 15.28 17.86
CA LEU A 215 5.04 16.69 18.17
C LEU A 215 5.61 17.51 17.00
N CYS A 216 6.74 17.09 16.44
CA CYS A 216 7.31 17.73 15.24
C CYS A 216 6.34 17.72 14.07
N PHE A 217 5.66 16.60 13.85
CA PHE A 217 4.67 16.45 12.79
C PHE A 217 3.47 17.39 12.98
N ALA A 218 2.99 17.56 14.20
CA ALA A 218 1.89 18.50 14.49
C ALA A 218 2.25 19.96 14.18
N ILE A 219 3.54 20.33 14.32
CA ILE A 219 4.03 21.70 14.09
C ILE A 219 4.38 21.90 12.59
N ARG A 220 5.15 21.00 12.00
CA ARG A 220 5.64 21.10 10.62
C ARG A 220 5.64 19.72 9.94
N PRO A 221 4.48 19.21 9.45
CA PRO A 221 4.36 17.86 8.93
C PRO A 221 5.31 17.58 7.77
N ASP A 222 5.36 18.45 6.76
CA ASP A 222 6.21 18.24 5.57
C ASP A 222 7.70 18.19 5.90
N LEU A 223 8.19 19.11 6.74
CA LEU A 223 9.59 19.10 7.19
C LEU A 223 9.90 17.86 8.03
N THR A 224 8.96 17.47 8.90
CA THR A 224 9.14 16.28 9.75
C THR A 224 9.29 15.02 8.91
N VAL A 225 8.45 14.83 7.90
CA VAL A 225 8.52 13.67 7.00
C VAL A 225 9.82 13.66 6.18
N ARG A 226 10.28 14.82 5.72
CA ARG A 226 11.56 14.94 4.99
C ARG A 226 12.77 14.62 5.86
N VAL A 227 12.72 14.96 7.14
CA VAL A 227 13.85 14.77 8.06
C VAL A 227 13.79 13.44 8.79
N LEU A 228 12.60 13.07 9.29
CA LEU A 228 12.40 11.89 10.14
C LEU A 228 11.66 10.79 9.34
N SER A 229 12.17 9.56 9.43
CA SER A 229 11.54 8.39 8.79
C SER A 229 10.29 7.90 9.54
N GLY A 230 9.55 6.97 8.93
CA GLY A 230 8.43 6.27 9.57
C GLY A 230 7.05 6.76 9.14
N TYR A 231 6.99 7.55 8.09
CA TYR A 231 5.74 8.04 7.49
C TYR A 231 5.51 7.39 6.12
N GLN A 232 4.25 7.37 5.72
CA GLN A 232 3.79 6.89 4.43
C GLN A 232 2.83 7.93 3.84
N LEU A 233 2.47 7.77 2.59
CA LEU A 233 1.60 8.69 1.86
C LEU A 233 0.34 7.96 1.41
N MET A 234 -0.83 8.47 1.80
CA MET A 234 -2.11 8.05 1.24
C MET A 234 -2.48 9.05 0.13
N VAL A 235 -2.74 8.55 -1.08
CA VAL A 235 -3.06 9.41 -2.25
C VAL A 235 -4.34 8.92 -2.90
N LEU A 236 -5.28 9.82 -3.08
CA LEU A 236 -6.48 9.62 -3.90
C LEU A 236 -6.22 10.24 -5.28
N ALA A 237 -6.46 9.47 -6.33
CA ALA A 237 -6.27 9.89 -7.72
C ALA A 237 -7.39 9.37 -8.64
N LYS A 238 -7.50 10.02 -9.81
CA LYS A 238 -8.36 9.60 -10.92
C LYS A 238 -7.55 9.19 -12.14
#